data_f57abb24c94b306f1f414a127b5df93a
#
_entry.id   f57abb24c94b306f1f414a127b5df93a
#
_cell.length_a   1.000
_cell.length_b   1.000
_cell.length_c   1.000
_cell.angle_alpha   90.00
_cell.angle_beta   90.00
_cell.angle_gamma   90.00
#
_symmetry.space_group_name_H-M   'P 1'
#
loop_
_entity.id
_entity.type
_entity.pdbx_description
1 polymer ?
#
loop_
_entity_poly.entity_id
_entity_poly.type
_entity_poly.pdbx_seq_one_letter_code
_entity_poly.pdbx_strand_id
1 'polypeptide(L)' 'MEEKLIINKKSLKGEDGYKTFSVRIKEETVIKLNNLSNETNRSRNELINILLDYAIEHCQVKW' A
#
# COMPACT_ATOMS: atom_id res chain seq x y z
N MET A 1 -24.27 30.05 -19.55
CA MET A 1 -23.26 29.03 -19.81
C MET A 1 -23.38 27.93 -18.78
N GLU A 2 -23.47 26.72 -19.24
CA GLU A 2 -23.61 25.59 -18.34
C GLU A 2 -22.26 25.07 -17.92
N GLU A 3 -22.16 24.85 -16.64
CA GLU A 3 -21.00 24.16 -16.09
C GLU A 3 -21.28 22.67 -16.07
N LYS A 4 -20.36 21.91 -16.58
CA LYS A 4 -20.48 20.46 -16.59
C LYS A 4 -19.53 19.86 -15.60
N LEU A 5 -20.03 18.96 -14.78
CA LEU A 5 -19.17 18.15 -13.94
C LEU A 5 -18.54 17.08 -14.79
N ILE A 6 -17.20 17.10 -14.85
CA ILE A 6 -16.47 16.10 -15.62
C ILE A 6 -15.96 15.06 -14.64
N ILE A 7 -16.40 13.83 -14.85
CA ILE A 7 -15.94 12.72 -14.04
C ILE A 7 -15.08 11.83 -14.92
N ASN A 8 -13.81 11.79 -14.62
CA ASN A 8 -12.88 10.95 -15.37
C ASN A 8 -13.11 9.49 -15.02
N LYS A 9 -13.08 8.68 -16.03
CA LYS A 9 -13.21 7.24 -15.83
C LYS A 9 -11.98 6.74 -15.08
N LYS A 10 -12.24 6.00 -14.01
CA LYS A 10 -11.17 5.42 -13.22
C LYS A 10 -10.57 4.24 -13.96
N SER A 11 -9.26 4.10 -13.87
CA SER A 11 -8.57 2.95 -14.45
C SER A 11 -9.11 1.65 -13.88
N LEU A 12 -9.08 0.62 -14.68
CA LEU A 12 -9.44 -0.71 -14.23
C LEU A 12 -8.42 -1.18 -13.20
N LYS A 13 -8.87 -2.09 -12.34
CA LYS A 13 -8.02 -2.64 -11.31
C LYS A 13 -6.76 -3.24 -11.95
N GLY A 14 -5.60 -2.77 -11.49
CA GLY A 14 -4.32 -3.20 -12.03
C GLY A 14 -3.77 -2.31 -13.11
N GLU A 15 -4.61 -1.44 -13.72
CA GLU A 15 -4.15 -0.52 -14.75
C GLU A 15 -3.59 0.77 -14.18
N ASP A 16 -3.85 1.04 -12.90
CA ASP A 16 -3.34 2.21 -12.18
C ASP A 16 -1.92 2.00 -11.65
N GLY A 17 -1.31 0.88 -11.96
CA GLY A 17 0.01 0.55 -11.45
C GLY A 17 0.00 -0.22 -10.14
N TYR A 18 -1.18 -0.50 -9.60
CA TYR A 18 -1.32 -1.25 -8.36
C TYR A 18 -1.99 -2.59 -8.62
N LYS A 19 -1.61 -3.57 -7.86
CA LYS A 19 -2.22 -4.90 -7.90
C LYS A 19 -2.59 -5.32 -6.50
N THR A 20 -3.63 -6.11 -6.41
CA THR A 20 -4.09 -6.65 -5.12
C THR A 20 -3.76 -8.13 -5.05
N PHE A 21 -3.17 -8.54 -3.95
CA PHE A 21 -2.97 -9.95 -3.66
C PHE A 21 -2.99 -10.17 -2.16
N SER A 22 -3.24 -11.40 -1.75
CA SER A 22 -3.35 -11.75 -0.34
C SER A 22 -2.07 -12.37 0.18
N VAL A 23 -1.72 -12.00 1.41
CA VAL A 23 -0.58 -12.59 2.10
C VAL A 23 -0.99 -12.98 3.52
N ARG A 24 -0.33 -13.98 4.05
CA ARG A 24 -0.49 -14.36 5.45
C ARG A 24 0.64 -13.72 6.24
N ILE A 25 0.30 -13.06 7.33
CA ILE A 25 1.26 -12.33 8.15
C ILE A 25 1.12 -12.80 9.59
N LYS A 26 2.24 -12.91 10.29
CA LYS A 26 2.24 -13.29 11.70
C LYS A 26 1.44 -12.29 12.53
N GLU A 27 0.74 -12.78 13.53
CA GLU A 27 -0.05 -11.91 14.40
C GLU A 27 0.80 -10.82 15.05
N GLU A 28 1.99 -11.16 15.52
CA GLU A 28 2.86 -10.17 16.14
C GLU A 28 3.28 -9.08 15.17
N THR A 29 3.42 -9.41 13.89
CA THR A 29 3.73 -8.42 12.85
C THR A 29 2.53 -7.51 12.61
N VAL A 30 1.33 -8.07 12.62
CA VAL A 30 0.10 -7.28 12.49
C VAL A 30 -0.02 -6.28 13.62
N ILE A 31 0.29 -6.69 14.85
CA ILE A 31 0.24 -5.81 16.02
C ILE A 31 1.22 -4.65 15.85
N LYS A 32 2.44 -4.95 15.42
CA LYS A 32 3.45 -3.92 15.18
C LYS A 32 3.02 -2.95 14.09
N LEU A 33 2.41 -3.47 13.05
CA LEU A 33 1.93 -2.66 11.94
C LEU A 33 0.79 -1.75 12.38
N ASN A 34 -0.12 -2.27 13.21
CA ASN A 34 -1.21 -1.46 13.76
C ASN A 34 -0.66 -0.33 14.64
N ASN A 35 0.37 -0.61 15.42
CA ASN A 35 1.00 0.42 16.25
C ASN A 35 1.61 1.51 15.40
N LEU A 36 2.30 1.15 14.33
CA LEU A 36 2.86 2.11 13.40
C LEU A 36 1.78 2.95 12.73
N SER A 37 0.68 2.30 12.36
CA SER A 37 -0.45 3.00 11.75
C SER A 37 -0.99 4.07 12.69
N ASN A 38 -1.14 3.73 13.97
CA ASN A 38 -1.62 4.68 14.97
C ASN A 38 -0.63 5.83 15.20
N GLU A 39 0.65 5.52 15.25
CA GLU A 39 1.69 6.52 15.51
C GLU A 39 1.88 7.49 14.35
N THR A 40 1.68 7.03 13.13
CA THR A 40 1.98 7.81 11.93
C THR A 40 0.74 8.40 11.28
N ASN A 41 -0.45 8.02 11.72
CA ASN A 41 -1.72 8.38 11.08
C ASN A 41 -1.77 7.97 9.61
N ARG A 42 -1.09 6.87 9.29
CA ARG A 42 -1.09 6.29 7.95
C ARG A 42 -1.82 4.96 7.99
N SER A 43 -2.48 4.61 6.90
CA SER A 43 -3.17 3.33 6.81
C SER A 43 -2.15 2.19 6.76
N ARG A 44 -2.59 1.00 7.14
CA ARG A 44 -1.75 -0.19 7.03
C ARG A 44 -1.30 -0.41 5.58
N ASN A 45 -2.19 -0.18 4.63
CA ASN A 45 -1.87 -0.35 3.23
C ASN A 45 -0.75 0.58 2.78
N GLU A 46 -0.82 1.84 3.19
CA GLU A 46 0.23 2.83 2.93
C GLU A 46 1.56 2.38 3.50
N LEU A 47 1.54 1.95 4.76
CA LEU A 47 2.76 1.51 5.45
C LEU A 47 3.36 0.28 4.80
N ILE A 48 2.52 -0.66 4.40
CA ILE A 48 3.00 -1.87 3.73
C ILE A 48 3.74 -1.50 2.46
N ASN A 49 3.20 -0.58 1.66
CA ASN A 49 3.88 -0.12 0.45
C ASN A 49 5.22 0.54 0.76
N ILE A 50 5.24 1.44 1.72
CA ILE A 50 6.47 2.12 2.11
C ILE A 50 7.53 1.14 2.60
N LEU A 51 7.12 0.23 3.48
CA LEU A 51 8.04 -0.72 4.09
C LEU A 51 8.56 -1.74 3.08
N LEU A 52 7.69 -2.22 2.20
CA LEU A 52 8.10 -3.16 1.16
C LEU A 52 9.06 -2.51 0.16
N ASP A 53 8.77 -1.30 -0.27
CA ASP A 53 9.66 -0.59 -1.19
C ASP A 53 11.05 -0.41 -0.58
N TYR A 54 11.09 0.01 0.67
CA TYR A 54 12.36 0.15 1.38
C TYR A 54 13.10 -1.18 1.51
N ALA A 55 12.39 -2.20 1.97
CA ALA A 55 13.00 -3.50 2.24
C ALA A 55 13.54 -4.16 0.97
N ILE A 56 12.80 -4.06 -0.12
CA ILE A 56 13.21 -4.66 -1.39
C ILE A 56 14.46 -3.96 -1.92
N GLU A 57 14.51 -2.64 -1.83
CA GLU A 57 15.68 -1.88 -2.31
C GLU A 57 16.93 -2.14 -1.50
N HIS A 58 16.77 -2.43 -0.21
CA HIS A 58 17.89 -2.61 0.70
C HIS A 58 18.16 -4.07 1.05
N CYS A 59 17.53 -4.96 0.34
CA CYS A 59 17.66 -6.38 0.54
C CYS A 59 18.82 -6.93 -0.30
N GLN A 60 19.55 -7.87 0.25
CA GLN A 60 20.64 -8.55 -0.44
C GLN A 60 20.37 -10.04 -0.44
N VAL A 61 20.51 -10.66 -1.61
CA VAL A 61 20.37 -12.11 -1.73
C VAL A 61 21.75 -12.74 -1.63
N LYS A 62 21.86 -13.71 -0.73
CA LYS A 62 23.09 -14.50 -0.59
C LYS A 62 22.83 -15.90 -1.11
N TRP A 63 23.72 -16.38 -1.95
CA TRP A 63 23.63 -17.71 -2.56
C TRP A 63 24.55 -18.71 -1.85
#